data_b7c4c9569da4f4bb6e8116e968c23890
#
_entry.id   b7c4c9569da4f4bb6e8116e968c23890
#
_cell.length_a   1.000
_cell.length_b   1.000
_cell.length_c   1.000
_cell.angle_alpha   90.00
_cell.angle_beta   90.00
_cell.angle_gamma   90.00
#
_symmetry.space_group_name_H-M   'P 1'
#
loop_
_entity.id
_entity.type
_entity.pdbx_description
1 polymer ?
#
loop_
_entity_poly.entity_id
_entity_poly.type
_entity_poly.pdbx_seq_one_letter_code
_entity_poly.pdbx_strand_id
1 'polypeptide(L)'
;MTAGSRMMWFDKQNNQATFVNKRQLHEKLSSGHVIDVDPDVLADWTLGLPFDNETFNLVLFDPPHLIHAGDNSWLAKKYGTLNADNWQEIIKLGFGEGMRVLKQNGTLIFKWNDSQIPLREILDVIGVEPLFGQKRQKTH
;
A
#
# COMPACT_ATOMS: atom_id res chain seq x y z
N MET A 1 -5.47 -0.02 -2.17
CA MET A 1 -4.37 0.71 -2.84
C MET A 1 -3.07 -0.03 -2.54
N THR A 2 -2.25 -0.26 -3.51
CA THR A 2 -1.07 -1.12 -3.47
C THR A 2 -1.43 -2.57 -3.12
N ALA A 3 -2.19 -3.20 -4.00
CA ALA A 3 -2.66 -4.56 -3.77
C ALA A 3 -1.54 -5.61 -3.77
N GLY A 4 -0.42 -5.32 -4.42
CA GLY A 4 0.68 -6.27 -4.58
C GLY A 4 0.17 -7.61 -5.12
N SER A 5 0.64 -8.71 -4.57
CA SER A 5 0.15 -10.06 -4.90
C SER A 5 -1.05 -10.50 -4.04
N ARG A 6 -1.81 -9.57 -3.51
CA ARG A 6 -3.07 -9.80 -2.75
C ARG A 6 -2.90 -10.76 -1.56
N MET A 7 -1.75 -10.70 -0.88
CA MET A 7 -1.39 -11.66 0.18
C MET A 7 -2.27 -11.58 1.42
N MET A 8 -2.89 -10.44 1.68
CA MET A 8 -3.81 -10.26 2.81
C MET A 8 -5.21 -10.84 2.57
N TRP A 9 -5.52 -11.21 1.33
CA TRP A 9 -6.86 -11.61 0.93
C TRP A 9 -6.99 -13.13 0.93
N PHE A 10 -8.02 -13.64 1.63
CA PHE A 10 -8.39 -15.04 1.54
C PHE A 10 -8.89 -15.40 0.14
N ASP A 11 -9.84 -14.60 -0.37
CA ASP A 11 -10.30 -14.68 -1.75
C ASP A 11 -9.63 -13.58 -2.59
N LYS A 12 -8.62 -13.97 -3.35
CA LYS A 12 -7.84 -13.07 -4.21
C LYS A 12 -8.58 -12.63 -5.48
N GLN A 13 -9.74 -13.21 -5.75
CA GLN A 13 -10.60 -12.91 -6.88
C GLN A 13 -11.93 -12.29 -6.44
N ASN A 14 -12.00 -11.79 -5.20
CA ASN A 14 -13.23 -11.24 -4.64
C ASN A 14 -13.75 -10.08 -5.51
N ASN A 15 -14.97 -10.24 -6.04
CA ASN A 15 -15.59 -9.29 -6.96
C ASN A 15 -16.12 -8.01 -6.29
N GLN A 16 -16.18 -7.98 -4.95
CA GLN A 16 -16.53 -6.78 -4.19
C GLN A 16 -15.32 -5.88 -3.92
N ALA A 17 -14.10 -6.36 -4.22
CA ALA A 17 -12.87 -5.62 -4.03
C ALA A 17 -12.32 -5.13 -5.39
N THR A 18 -11.85 -3.89 -5.41
CA THR A 18 -11.08 -3.33 -6.52
C THR A 18 -9.62 -3.28 -6.14
N PHE A 19 -8.79 -4.07 -6.81
CA PHE A 19 -7.36 -4.15 -6.53
C PHE A 19 -6.61 -3.15 -7.40
N VAL A 20 -5.98 -2.18 -6.76
CA VAL A 20 -5.24 -1.10 -7.42
C VAL A 20 -3.75 -1.24 -7.15
N ASN A 21 -2.94 -1.12 -8.18
CA ASN A 21 -1.49 -1.04 -8.06
C ASN A 21 -0.91 -0.22 -9.21
N LYS A 22 0.26 0.39 -9.01
CA LYS A 22 0.93 1.15 -10.08
C LYS A 22 1.75 0.27 -11.01
N ARG A 23 1.93 -1.00 -10.68
CA ARG A 23 2.70 -1.95 -11.48
C ARG A 23 1.88 -3.21 -11.73
N GLN A 24 2.10 -3.78 -12.90
CA GLN A 24 1.74 -5.15 -13.23
C GLN A 24 3.04 -5.93 -13.43
N LEU A 25 3.18 -7.08 -12.78
CA LEU A 25 4.40 -7.87 -12.83
C LEU A 25 4.09 -9.35 -12.69
N HIS A 26 4.63 -10.14 -13.61
CA HIS A 26 4.67 -11.59 -13.52
C HIS A 26 6.12 -12.05 -13.72
N GLU A 27 6.76 -12.52 -12.65
CA GLU A 27 8.18 -12.91 -12.67
C GLU A 27 8.39 -14.19 -11.88
N LYS A 28 9.10 -15.16 -12.48
CA LYS A 28 9.60 -16.34 -11.78
C LYS A 28 11.04 -16.10 -11.36
N LEU A 29 11.28 -16.09 -10.05
CA LEU A 29 12.62 -15.93 -9.50
C LEU A 29 13.46 -17.20 -9.67
N SER A 30 14.79 -17.04 -9.62
CA SER A 30 15.73 -18.18 -9.63
C SER A 30 15.51 -19.17 -8.48
N SER A 31 14.93 -18.72 -7.38
CA SER A 31 14.50 -19.56 -6.24
C SER A 31 13.27 -20.41 -6.52
N GLY A 32 12.63 -20.26 -7.68
CA GLY A 32 11.37 -20.93 -8.03
C GLY A 32 10.11 -20.21 -7.56
N HIS A 33 10.22 -19.15 -6.75
CA HIS A 33 9.08 -18.35 -6.33
C HIS A 33 8.54 -17.52 -7.50
N VAL A 34 7.22 -17.43 -7.59
CA VAL A 34 6.52 -16.61 -8.58
C VAL A 34 6.04 -15.33 -7.89
N ILE A 35 6.38 -14.18 -8.47
CA ILE A 35 5.81 -12.89 -8.12
C ILE A 35 4.74 -12.59 -9.17
N ASP A 36 3.49 -12.45 -8.72
CA ASP A 36 2.36 -12.13 -9.55
C ASP A 36 1.65 -10.90 -8.97
N VAL A 37 1.71 -9.80 -9.70
CA VAL A 37 1.04 -8.54 -9.37
C VAL A 37 0.16 -8.18 -10.54
N ASP A 38 -1.12 -8.47 -10.42
CA ASP A 38 -2.13 -8.27 -11.47
C ASP A 38 -3.30 -7.45 -10.90
N PRO A 39 -3.21 -6.10 -10.94
CA PRO A 39 -4.28 -5.24 -10.44
C PRO A 39 -5.48 -5.21 -11.39
N ASP A 40 -6.68 -4.96 -10.83
CA ASP A 40 -7.87 -4.64 -11.61
C ASP A 40 -7.74 -3.25 -12.26
N VAL A 41 -7.07 -2.33 -11.56
CA VAL A 41 -6.80 -0.98 -12.02
C VAL A 41 -5.32 -0.66 -11.87
N LEU A 42 -4.66 -0.38 -12.99
CA LEU A 42 -3.27 0.08 -13.01
C LEU A 42 -3.27 1.60 -12.81
N ALA A 43 -2.89 2.06 -11.62
CA ALA A 43 -2.89 3.47 -11.28
C ALA A 43 -1.84 3.80 -10.22
N ASP A 44 -1.27 5.01 -10.32
CA ASP A 44 -0.37 5.60 -9.35
C ASP A 44 -1.12 6.69 -8.57
N TRP A 45 -1.26 6.54 -7.26
CA TRP A 45 -1.96 7.52 -6.42
C TRP A 45 -1.31 8.90 -6.39
N THR A 46 -0.02 8.99 -6.69
CA THR A 46 0.68 10.29 -6.75
C THR A 46 0.21 11.15 -7.92
N LEU A 47 -0.43 10.52 -8.92
CA LEU A 47 -1.03 11.17 -10.08
C LEU A 47 -2.54 11.29 -9.98
N GLY A 48 -3.13 10.84 -8.88
CA GLY A 48 -4.57 10.73 -8.69
C GLY A 48 -5.15 9.39 -9.12
N LEU A 49 -6.04 8.83 -8.31
CA LEU A 49 -6.74 7.59 -8.64
C LEU A 49 -7.91 7.86 -9.60
N PRO A 50 -8.19 6.95 -10.55
CA PRO A 50 -9.25 7.13 -11.55
C PRO A 50 -10.64 6.78 -10.98
N PHE A 51 -10.97 7.32 -9.82
CA PHE A 51 -12.26 7.14 -9.15
C PHE A 51 -12.79 8.50 -8.71
N ASP A 52 -14.11 8.64 -8.71
CA ASP A 52 -14.78 9.80 -8.15
C ASP A 52 -14.57 9.90 -6.63
N ASN A 53 -14.80 11.09 -6.08
CA ASN A 53 -14.84 11.28 -4.64
C ASN A 53 -15.89 10.36 -4.03
N GLU A 54 -15.66 9.90 -2.80
CA GLU A 54 -16.65 9.16 -2.01
C GLU A 54 -17.22 7.92 -2.73
N THR A 55 -16.34 7.13 -3.36
CA THR A 55 -16.73 5.92 -4.11
C THR A 55 -16.79 4.67 -3.24
N PHE A 56 -15.86 4.51 -2.29
CA PHE A 56 -15.68 3.27 -1.52
C PHE A 56 -16.08 3.40 -0.05
N ASN A 57 -16.69 2.35 0.50
CA ASN A 57 -17.00 2.26 1.94
C ASN A 57 -15.77 1.88 2.78
N LEU A 58 -14.84 1.14 2.19
CA LEU A 58 -13.60 0.69 2.81
C LEU A 58 -12.43 0.93 1.86
N VAL A 59 -11.39 1.53 2.36
CA VAL A 59 -10.10 1.67 1.66
C VAL A 59 -9.02 1.00 2.48
N LEU A 60 -8.30 0.07 1.86
CA LEU A 60 -7.08 -0.51 2.43
C LEU A 60 -5.87 0.16 1.78
N PHE A 61 -5.08 0.84 2.58
CA PHE A 61 -3.85 1.49 2.15
C PHE A 61 -2.64 0.76 2.74
N ASP A 62 -1.94 0.01 1.90
CA ASP A 62 -0.74 -0.77 2.23
C ASP A 62 0.41 -0.32 1.31
N PRO A 63 1.00 0.88 1.55
CA PRO A 63 2.05 1.42 0.70
C PRO A 63 3.36 0.64 0.86
N PRO A 64 4.29 0.76 -0.10
CA PRO A 64 5.66 0.31 0.10
C PRO A 64 6.26 0.94 1.36
N HIS A 65 7.02 0.17 2.13
CA HIS A 65 7.61 0.62 3.40
C HIS A 65 9.14 0.64 3.39
N LEU A 66 9.75 0.19 2.29
CA LEU A 66 11.20 0.15 2.14
C LEU A 66 11.70 1.38 1.39
N ILE A 67 12.66 2.09 1.95
CA ILE A 67 13.41 3.17 1.30
C ILE A 67 14.79 2.70 0.82
N HIS A 68 15.32 1.65 1.46
CA HIS A 68 16.56 1.01 1.08
C HIS A 68 16.32 -0.48 0.82
N ALA A 69 16.60 -0.92 -0.40
CA ALA A 69 16.53 -2.32 -0.77
C ALA A 69 17.62 -2.60 -1.80
N GLY A 70 18.29 -3.75 -1.71
CA GLY A 70 19.22 -4.19 -2.73
C GLY A 70 18.53 -4.47 -4.07
N ASP A 71 19.27 -4.39 -5.17
CA ASP A 71 18.75 -4.56 -6.54
C ASP A 71 18.03 -5.89 -6.76
N ASN A 72 18.39 -6.92 -6.01
CA ASN A 72 17.80 -8.25 -6.05
C ASN A 72 16.81 -8.52 -4.92
N SER A 73 16.40 -7.50 -4.17
CA SER A 73 15.48 -7.67 -3.05
C SER A 73 14.13 -8.20 -3.51
N TRP A 74 13.77 -9.39 -3.03
CA TRP A 74 12.47 -10.00 -3.26
C TRP A 74 11.31 -9.13 -2.75
N LEU A 75 11.50 -8.50 -1.59
CA LEU A 75 10.50 -7.58 -1.01
C LEU A 75 10.32 -6.34 -1.88
N ALA A 76 11.39 -5.76 -2.39
CA ALA A 76 11.32 -4.60 -3.29
C ALA A 76 10.63 -4.94 -4.61
N LYS A 77 10.92 -6.11 -5.17
CA LYS A 77 10.23 -6.60 -6.38
C LYS A 77 8.75 -6.81 -6.15
N LYS A 78 8.39 -7.36 -5.01
CA LYS A 78 7.00 -7.68 -4.67
C LYS A 78 6.15 -6.46 -4.31
N TYR A 79 6.68 -5.58 -3.45
CA TYR A 79 5.92 -4.46 -2.88
C TYR A 79 6.31 -3.10 -3.45
N GLY A 80 7.46 -3.00 -4.12
CA GLY A 80 8.05 -1.73 -4.51
C GLY A 80 8.84 -1.08 -3.38
N THR A 81 9.36 0.09 -3.67
CA THR A 81 10.11 0.93 -2.72
C THR A 81 9.57 2.35 -2.72
N LEU A 82 9.76 3.04 -1.60
CA LEU A 82 9.62 4.48 -1.51
C LEU A 82 10.95 5.15 -1.89
N ASN A 83 10.88 6.37 -2.39
CA ASN A 83 12.07 7.17 -2.61
C ASN A 83 12.49 7.84 -1.29
N ALA A 84 13.76 7.68 -0.92
CA ALA A 84 14.31 8.24 0.33
C ALA A 84 14.19 9.78 0.40
N ASP A 85 14.21 10.48 -0.74
CA ASP A 85 14.23 11.93 -0.79
C ASP A 85 12.83 12.57 -0.64
N ASN A 86 11.75 11.83 -0.97
CA ASN A 86 10.39 12.37 -1.02
C ASN A 86 9.29 11.43 -0.50
N TRP A 87 9.62 10.43 0.31
CA TRP A 87 8.66 9.48 0.83
C TRP A 87 7.52 10.15 1.61
N GLN A 88 7.81 11.27 2.30
CA GLN A 88 6.81 12.03 3.07
C GLN A 88 5.69 12.52 2.15
N GLU A 89 6.05 13.12 1.03
CA GLU A 89 5.10 13.61 0.04
C GLU A 89 4.31 12.46 -0.59
N ILE A 90 4.98 11.38 -0.95
CA ILE A 90 4.35 10.18 -1.53
C ILE A 90 3.30 9.60 -0.58
N ILE A 91 3.63 9.42 0.69
CA ILE A 91 2.70 8.89 1.70
C ILE A 91 1.53 9.86 1.91
N LYS A 92 1.80 11.16 2.00
CA LYS A 92 0.75 12.18 2.17
C LYS A 92 -0.23 12.19 1.00
N LEU A 93 0.28 12.13 -0.22
CA LEU A 93 -0.55 12.04 -1.43
C LEU A 93 -1.39 10.75 -1.44
N GLY A 94 -0.78 9.62 -1.14
CA GLY A 94 -1.50 8.34 -1.10
C GLY A 94 -2.58 8.29 -0.04
N PHE A 95 -2.31 8.79 1.16
CA PHE A 95 -3.31 8.89 2.21
C PHE A 95 -4.45 9.86 1.81
N GLY A 96 -4.10 11.02 1.24
CA GLY A 96 -5.07 11.99 0.75
C GLY A 96 -6.00 11.41 -0.33
N GLU A 97 -5.46 10.69 -1.29
CA GLU A 97 -6.26 9.99 -2.31
C GLU A 97 -7.15 8.89 -1.69
N GLY A 98 -6.62 8.13 -0.74
CA GLY A 98 -7.43 7.16 0.00
C GLY A 98 -8.62 7.81 0.70
N MET A 99 -8.42 8.94 1.35
CA MET A 99 -9.48 9.70 2.01
C MET A 99 -10.44 10.34 1.03
N ARG A 100 -9.96 10.81 -0.13
CA ARG A 100 -10.80 11.41 -1.18
C ARG A 100 -11.81 10.41 -1.73
N VAL A 101 -11.37 9.19 -2.03
CA VAL A 101 -12.23 8.15 -2.61
C VAL A 101 -13.05 7.39 -1.57
N LEU A 102 -12.80 7.62 -0.28
CA LEU A 102 -13.57 7.04 0.82
C LEU A 102 -14.86 7.84 1.03
N LYS A 103 -15.99 7.14 1.14
CA LYS A 103 -17.27 7.73 1.50
C LYS A 103 -17.25 8.29 2.91
N GLN A 104 -18.16 9.24 3.19
CA GLN A 104 -18.45 9.66 4.56
C GLN A 104 -18.84 8.45 5.40
N ASN A 105 -18.36 8.40 6.65
CA ASN A 105 -18.54 7.27 7.56
C ASN A 105 -17.87 5.95 7.08
N GLY A 106 -17.09 6.00 6.01
CA GLY A 106 -16.26 4.89 5.58
C GLY A 106 -15.05 4.66 6.49
N THR A 107 -14.37 3.56 6.28
CA THR A 107 -13.20 3.19 7.06
C THR A 107 -11.97 3.07 6.15
N LEU A 108 -10.88 3.77 6.52
CA LEU A 108 -9.57 3.55 5.93
C LEU A 108 -8.72 2.72 6.88
N ILE A 109 -8.23 1.58 6.39
CA ILE A 109 -7.27 0.75 7.11
C ILE A 109 -5.88 1.03 6.52
N PHE A 110 -4.98 1.49 7.37
CA PHE A 110 -3.59 1.74 7.02
C PHE A 110 -2.69 0.65 7.59
N LYS A 111 -1.95 0.00 6.72
CA LYS A 111 -0.98 -1.02 7.12
C LYS A 111 0.42 -0.48 6.91
N TRP A 112 1.27 -0.60 7.93
CA TRP A 112 2.63 -0.12 7.90
C TRP A 112 3.60 -1.10 8.54
N ASN A 113 4.79 -1.22 7.98
CA ASN A 113 5.91 -1.93 8.58
C ASN A 113 6.99 -0.90 8.96
N ASP A 114 7.22 -0.74 10.26
CA ASP A 114 8.10 0.26 10.85
C ASP A 114 9.59 -0.14 10.90
N SER A 115 10.01 -1.04 10.02
CA SER A 115 11.41 -1.53 10.01
C SER A 115 12.43 -0.47 9.59
N GLN A 116 12.08 0.43 8.69
CA GLN A 116 12.97 1.48 8.17
C GLN A 116 12.49 2.89 8.53
N ILE A 117 11.19 3.14 8.51
CA ILE A 117 10.60 4.42 8.90
C ILE A 117 9.67 4.15 10.09
N PRO A 118 9.91 4.76 11.26
CA PRO A 118 9.04 4.59 12.43
C PRO A 118 7.60 5.02 12.16
N LEU A 119 6.63 4.28 12.71
CA LEU A 119 5.21 4.61 12.55
C LEU A 119 4.90 6.05 12.99
N ARG A 120 5.56 6.55 14.02
CA ARG A 120 5.34 7.94 14.50
C ARG A 120 5.62 8.97 13.42
N GLU A 121 6.71 8.82 12.67
CA GLU A 121 7.04 9.72 11.58
C GLU A 121 5.97 9.69 10.47
N ILE A 122 5.42 8.51 10.18
CA ILE A 122 4.32 8.36 9.23
C ILE A 122 3.07 9.11 9.71
N LEU A 123 2.70 8.96 10.98
CA LEU A 123 1.52 9.64 11.55
C LEU A 123 1.70 11.15 11.58
N ASP A 124 2.91 11.64 11.85
CA ASP A 124 3.22 13.07 11.82
C ASP A 124 3.07 13.64 10.39
N VAL A 125 3.47 12.89 9.38
CA VAL A 125 3.31 13.27 7.96
C VAL A 125 1.85 13.27 7.53
N ILE A 126 1.09 12.27 7.94
CA ILE A 126 -0.35 12.14 7.64
C ILE A 126 -1.16 13.21 8.39
N GLY A 127 -0.75 13.55 9.62
CA GLY A 127 -1.42 14.55 10.45
C GLY A 127 -2.74 14.11 11.05
N VAL A 128 -3.01 12.79 11.09
CA VAL A 128 -4.23 12.21 11.66
C VAL A 128 -3.85 11.04 12.56
N GLU A 129 -4.35 11.05 13.79
CA GLU A 129 -4.20 9.91 14.69
C GLU A 129 -5.27 8.85 14.37
N PRO A 130 -4.91 7.56 14.32
CA PRO A 130 -5.89 6.50 14.12
C PRO A 130 -6.80 6.34 15.35
N LEU A 131 -8.03 5.91 15.14
CA LEU A 131 -8.97 5.60 16.22
C LEU A 131 -8.47 4.43 17.08
N PHE A 132 -7.89 3.44 16.45
CA PHE A 132 -7.28 2.28 17.08
C PHE A 132 -6.23 1.68 16.16
N GLY A 133 -5.39 0.82 16.71
CA GLY A 133 -4.37 0.10 15.94
C GLY A 133 -3.74 -0.99 16.77
N GLN A 134 -3.12 -1.93 16.09
CA GLN A 134 -2.36 -3.00 16.73
C GLN A 134 -0.93 -3.01 16.22
N LYS A 135 0.01 -2.91 17.13
CA LYS A 135 1.42 -3.10 16.84
C LYS A 135 1.74 -4.60 16.96
N ARG A 136 2.24 -5.18 15.87
CA ARG A 136 2.76 -6.55 15.94
C ARG A 136 4.05 -6.57 16.74
N GLN A 137 4.12 -7.39 17.77
CA GLN A 137 5.38 -7.61 18.49
C GLN A 137 6.38 -8.27 17.52
N LYS A 138 7.63 -7.76 17.53
CA LYS A 138 8.73 -8.45 16.86
C LYS A 138 8.98 -9.75 17.63
N THR A 139 8.71 -10.87 17.01
CA THR A 139 9.20 -12.16 17.48
C THR A 139 10.71 -12.18 17.27
N HIS A 140 11.44 -12.25 18.37
CA HIS A 140 12.88 -12.42 18.34
C HIS A 140 13.25 -13.84 17.93
#